data_773fd0f68b62bc84268e6c4802b6369b
#
_entry.id   773fd0f68b62bc84268e6c4802b6369b
#
_cell.length_a   1.000
_cell.length_b   1.000
_cell.length_c   1.000
_cell.angle_alpha   90.00
_cell.angle_beta   90.00
_cell.angle_gamma   90.00
#
_symmetry.space_group_name_H-M   'P 1'
#
loop_
_entity.id
_entity.type
_entity.pdbx_description
1 polymer ?
#
loop_
_entity_poly.entity_id
_entity_poly.type
_entity_poly.pdbx_seq_one_letter_code
_entity_poly.pdbx_strand_id
1 'polypeptide(L)'
;MKYEPVMTPEYNEMVKEKIRRVKEYLGNNGILGTWVPGGPFNNASMIINHSDLYMLFMNDPEYFDLLMQFTTNRTLPYTKAFIEAGADAMLVGGNVPGGFLGADIYEQFILPYEKKYIDFIQEQGCPAVYHNCGQIMSLVGSYKKLGARVVEPFSPIPLGDAILADAVGIVNGDYVIIGGIDQVNVLQKGTLEQVRKSTIEIMEAGKRNGPFIIQSADFLEYNTPLENVEEFISTAMRNAAY
;
A
#
# COMPACT_ATOMS: atom_id res chain seq x y z
N MET A 1 19.05 20.62 -7.86
CA MET A 1 18.79 19.67 -8.97
C MET A 1 17.82 20.31 -9.96
N LYS A 2 18.21 20.47 -11.22
CA LYS A 2 17.36 21.07 -12.26
C LYS A 2 16.67 20.05 -13.17
N TYR A 3 16.53 18.81 -12.72
CA TYR A 3 15.85 17.79 -13.50
C TYR A 3 14.36 17.83 -13.18
N GLU A 4 13.58 18.45 -14.06
CA GLU A 4 12.13 18.31 -14.04
C GLU A 4 11.76 17.15 -14.97
N PRO A 5 11.08 16.11 -14.45
CA PRO A 5 10.58 15.06 -15.32
C PRO A 5 9.46 15.65 -16.17
N VAL A 6 9.71 15.71 -17.47
CA VAL A 6 8.69 16.12 -18.42
C VAL A 6 7.88 14.89 -18.78
N MET A 7 6.62 14.86 -18.38
CA MET A 7 5.64 13.92 -18.92
C MET A 7 5.49 14.23 -20.42
N THR A 8 6.00 13.33 -21.27
CA THR A 8 5.84 13.55 -22.72
C THR A 8 4.41 13.30 -23.16
N PRO A 9 3.90 14.01 -24.18
CA PRO A 9 2.57 13.75 -24.75
C PRO A 9 2.35 12.29 -25.12
N GLU A 10 3.36 11.64 -25.71
CA GLU A 10 3.33 10.25 -26.12
C GLU A 10 3.15 9.30 -24.94
N TYR A 11 3.87 9.55 -23.83
CA TYR A 11 3.71 8.75 -22.61
C TYR A 11 2.31 8.93 -22.00
N ASN A 12 1.82 10.17 -21.98
CA ASN A 12 0.47 10.47 -21.48
C ASN A 12 -0.62 9.74 -22.28
N GLU A 13 -0.54 9.79 -23.59
CA GLU A 13 -1.49 9.06 -24.45
C GLU A 13 -1.36 7.54 -24.30
N MET A 14 -0.15 7.01 -24.13
CA MET A 14 0.04 5.58 -23.84
C MET A 14 -0.63 5.16 -22.52
N VAL A 15 -0.50 5.98 -21.46
CA VAL A 15 -1.15 5.72 -20.16
C VAL A 15 -2.66 5.72 -20.32
N LYS A 16 -3.22 6.75 -20.95
CA LYS A 16 -4.66 6.88 -21.18
C LYS A 16 -5.22 5.67 -21.95
N GLU A 17 -4.55 5.28 -23.01
CA GLU A 17 -4.98 4.14 -23.82
C GLU A 17 -4.96 2.83 -23.03
N LYS A 18 -3.93 2.57 -22.25
CA LYS A 18 -3.84 1.36 -21.42
C LYS A 18 -4.96 1.32 -20.39
N ILE A 19 -5.19 2.41 -19.68
CA ILE A 19 -6.25 2.49 -18.66
C ILE A 19 -7.62 2.33 -19.28
N ARG A 20 -7.89 3.02 -20.40
CA ARG A 20 -9.15 2.92 -21.14
C ARG A 20 -9.45 1.46 -21.53
N ARG A 21 -8.49 0.76 -22.12
CA ARG A 21 -8.66 -0.65 -22.52
C ARG A 21 -8.96 -1.57 -21.35
N VAL A 22 -8.29 -1.40 -20.22
CA VAL A 22 -8.55 -2.21 -19.02
C VAL A 22 -9.94 -1.89 -18.46
N LYS A 23 -10.32 -0.62 -18.40
CA LYS A 23 -11.66 -0.22 -17.92
C LYS A 23 -12.78 -0.70 -18.83
N GLU A 24 -12.60 -0.67 -20.14
CA GLU A 24 -13.57 -1.23 -21.10
C GLU A 24 -13.74 -2.74 -20.89
N TYR A 25 -12.65 -3.47 -20.64
CA TYR A 25 -12.70 -4.90 -20.35
C TYR A 25 -13.38 -5.21 -19.01
N LEU A 26 -13.08 -4.45 -17.96
CA LEU A 26 -13.67 -4.62 -16.63
C LEU A 26 -15.16 -4.25 -16.61
N GLY A 27 -15.58 -3.24 -17.36
CA GLY A 27 -16.92 -2.68 -17.29
C GLY A 27 -17.30 -2.32 -15.85
N ASN A 28 -18.42 -2.87 -15.39
CA ASN A 28 -18.89 -2.68 -14.00
C ASN A 28 -18.52 -3.84 -13.06
N ASN A 29 -17.63 -4.74 -13.47
CA ASN A 29 -17.30 -5.95 -12.71
C ASN A 29 -16.06 -5.79 -11.79
N GLY A 30 -15.49 -4.60 -11.71
CA GLY A 30 -14.31 -4.36 -10.86
C GLY A 30 -13.88 -2.91 -10.83
N ILE A 31 -12.83 -2.65 -10.06
CA ILE A 31 -12.14 -1.36 -9.95
C ILE A 31 -10.72 -1.51 -10.47
N LEU A 32 -10.19 -0.43 -11.03
CA LEU A 32 -8.81 -0.36 -11.51
C LEU A 32 -7.95 0.45 -10.55
N GLY A 33 -7.19 -0.24 -9.70
CA GLY A 33 -6.09 0.36 -8.96
C GLY A 33 -4.82 0.41 -9.80
N THR A 34 -4.08 1.51 -9.74
CA THR A 34 -2.79 1.64 -10.40
C THR A 34 -1.69 2.03 -9.42
N TRP A 35 -0.53 1.40 -9.58
CA TRP A 35 0.66 1.83 -8.84
C TRP A 35 1.16 3.16 -9.37
N VAL A 36 1.42 4.10 -8.44
CA VAL A 36 2.22 5.29 -8.77
C VAL A 36 3.68 4.89 -9.02
N PRO A 37 4.49 5.76 -9.66
CA PRO A 37 5.92 5.50 -9.82
C PRO A 37 6.70 5.62 -8.48
N GLY A 38 6.25 4.94 -7.43
CA GLY A 38 6.76 4.96 -6.06
C GLY A 38 6.28 6.15 -5.21
N GLY A 39 6.22 5.94 -3.89
CA GLY A 39 6.04 7.02 -2.92
C GLY A 39 7.32 7.83 -2.71
N PRO A 40 7.27 8.97 -2.02
CA PRO A 40 8.43 9.83 -1.78
C PRO A 40 9.63 9.12 -1.17
N PHE A 41 9.43 8.43 -0.05
CA PHE A 41 10.49 7.70 0.63
C PHE A 41 10.96 6.47 -0.17
N ASN A 42 10.05 5.73 -0.78
CA ASN A 42 10.40 4.63 -1.66
C ASN A 42 11.34 5.10 -2.79
N ASN A 43 11.02 6.20 -3.46
CA ASN A 43 11.88 6.75 -4.51
C ASN A 43 13.22 7.25 -3.98
N ALA A 44 13.26 7.83 -2.79
CA ALA A 44 14.52 8.22 -2.14
C ALA A 44 15.39 7.00 -1.85
N SER A 45 14.82 5.91 -1.36
CA SER A 45 15.52 4.65 -1.08
C SER A 45 16.02 3.92 -2.33
N MET A 46 15.45 4.22 -3.51
CA MET A 46 15.95 3.74 -4.80
C MET A 46 17.14 4.54 -5.33
N ILE A 47 17.34 5.77 -4.84
CA ILE A 47 18.47 6.64 -5.22
C ILE A 47 19.64 6.43 -4.27
N ILE A 48 19.38 6.35 -2.98
CA ILE A 48 20.36 6.18 -1.91
C ILE A 48 19.94 4.95 -1.10
N ASN A 49 20.84 4.04 -0.79
CA ASN A 49 20.50 2.87 0.03
C ASN A 49 19.97 3.28 1.42
N HIS A 50 19.20 2.39 2.04
CA HIS A 50 18.51 2.69 3.29
C HIS A 50 19.45 3.18 4.40
N SER A 51 20.63 2.54 4.58
CA SER A 51 21.57 2.92 5.64
C SER A 51 22.08 4.35 5.47
N ASP A 52 22.47 4.71 4.23
CA ASP A 52 22.95 6.06 3.94
C ASP A 52 21.81 7.09 4.00
N LEU A 53 20.59 6.69 3.60
CA LEU A 53 19.41 7.55 3.70
C LEU A 53 19.09 7.88 5.16
N TYR A 54 19.22 6.90 6.09
CA TYR A 54 19.06 7.14 7.51
C TYR A 54 20.13 8.04 8.09
N MET A 55 21.39 7.83 7.69
CA MET A 55 22.47 8.70 8.09
C MET A 55 22.30 10.13 7.58
N LEU A 56 21.71 10.27 6.39
CA LEU A 56 21.47 11.56 5.75
C LEU A 56 20.51 12.42 6.59
N PHE A 57 19.36 11.91 7.00
CA PHE A 57 18.44 12.73 7.81
C PHE A 57 18.99 13.06 9.19
N MET A 58 19.94 12.27 9.72
CA MET A 58 20.60 12.57 11.00
C MET A 58 21.70 13.61 10.88
N ASN A 59 22.49 13.56 9.79
CA ASN A 59 23.71 14.36 9.65
C ASN A 59 23.55 15.59 8.75
N ASP A 60 22.64 15.55 7.79
CA ASP A 60 22.37 16.63 6.83
C ASP A 60 20.86 16.69 6.49
N PRO A 61 20.04 17.17 7.44
CA PRO A 61 18.59 17.24 7.27
C PRO A 61 18.18 18.17 6.13
N GLU A 62 18.98 19.17 5.76
CA GLU A 62 18.68 20.04 4.61
C GLU A 62 18.78 19.27 3.29
N TYR A 63 19.82 18.47 3.14
CA TYR A 63 19.95 17.64 1.94
C TYR A 63 18.91 16.53 1.88
N PHE A 64 18.56 15.94 3.03
CA PHE A 64 17.47 15.00 3.14
C PHE A 64 16.14 15.63 2.68
N ASP A 65 15.82 16.82 3.15
CA ASP A 65 14.61 17.56 2.76
C ASP A 65 14.59 17.84 1.24
N LEU A 66 15.70 18.28 0.66
CA LEU A 66 15.83 18.49 -0.78
C LEU A 66 15.60 17.20 -1.58
N LEU A 67 16.12 16.06 -1.11
CA LEU A 67 15.91 14.76 -1.74
C LEU A 67 14.44 14.34 -1.67
N MET A 68 13.82 14.45 -0.50
CA MET A 68 12.41 14.09 -0.30
C MET A 68 11.46 14.99 -1.10
N GLN A 69 11.73 16.28 -1.17
CA GLN A 69 10.98 17.21 -2.04
C GLN A 69 11.15 16.86 -3.52
N PHE A 70 12.36 16.54 -3.95
CA PHE A 70 12.64 16.13 -5.32
C PHE A 70 11.87 14.86 -5.68
N THR A 71 11.93 13.82 -4.86
CA THR A 71 11.24 12.55 -5.11
C THR A 71 9.72 12.69 -5.07
N THR A 72 9.20 13.53 -4.17
CA THR A 72 7.78 13.86 -4.13
C THR A 72 7.33 14.55 -5.42
N ASN A 73 7.98 15.65 -5.78
CA ASN A 73 7.55 16.49 -6.89
C ASN A 73 7.73 15.80 -8.25
N ARG A 74 8.73 14.92 -8.37
CA ARG A 74 9.02 14.18 -9.61
C ARG A 74 7.86 13.28 -10.04
N THR A 75 7.12 12.71 -9.10
CA THR A 75 6.08 11.72 -9.39
C THR A 75 4.69 12.33 -9.63
N LEU A 76 4.46 13.55 -9.19
CA LEU A 76 3.15 14.21 -9.30
C LEU A 76 2.58 14.25 -10.73
N PRO A 77 3.35 14.63 -11.78
CA PRO A 77 2.81 14.67 -13.15
C PRO A 77 2.35 13.29 -13.65
N TYR A 78 3.10 12.23 -13.32
CA TYR A 78 2.77 10.86 -13.69
C TYR A 78 1.51 10.38 -12.98
N THR A 79 1.43 10.63 -11.67
CA THR A 79 0.26 10.31 -10.86
C THR A 79 -1.00 11.01 -11.40
N LYS A 80 -0.88 12.30 -11.72
CA LYS A 80 -1.98 13.06 -12.31
C LYS A 80 -2.47 12.44 -13.62
N ALA A 81 -1.55 12.00 -14.50
CA ALA A 81 -1.92 11.37 -15.77
C ALA A 81 -2.71 10.06 -15.58
N PHE A 82 -2.35 9.24 -14.59
CA PHE A 82 -3.12 8.02 -14.28
C PHE A 82 -4.52 8.36 -13.77
N ILE A 83 -4.64 9.36 -12.90
CA ILE A 83 -5.94 9.79 -12.38
C ILE A 83 -6.81 10.35 -13.51
N GLU A 84 -6.28 11.25 -14.34
CA GLU A 84 -6.98 11.82 -15.50
C GLU A 84 -7.38 10.77 -16.54
N ALA A 85 -6.62 9.68 -16.64
CA ALA A 85 -6.95 8.56 -17.50
C ALA A 85 -8.09 7.67 -16.95
N GLY A 86 -8.51 7.89 -15.69
CA GLY A 86 -9.65 7.21 -15.08
C GLY A 86 -9.29 6.05 -14.16
N ALA A 87 -8.10 6.02 -13.56
CA ALA A 87 -7.80 5.09 -12.47
C ALA A 87 -8.77 5.30 -11.31
N ASP A 88 -9.28 4.21 -10.73
CA ASP A 88 -10.26 4.25 -9.63
C ASP A 88 -9.57 4.40 -8.27
N ALA A 89 -8.31 4.01 -8.14
CA ALA A 89 -7.50 4.17 -6.94
C ALA A 89 -6.01 4.24 -7.30
N MET A 90 -5.22 4.94 -6.47
CA MET A 90 -3.76 5.03 -6.63
C MET A 90 -3.07 4.31 -5.47
N LEU A 91 -2.23 3.33 -5.79
CA LEU A 91 -1.43 2.60 -4.82
C LEU A 91 -0.08 3.30 -4.64
N VAL A 92 0.22 3.72 -3.43
CA VAL A 92 1.43 4.48 -3.06
C VAL A 92 2.33 3.60 -2.21
N GLY A 93 3.50 3.21 -2.73
CA GLY A 93 4.46 2.40 -1.98
C GLY A 93 5.27 3.25 -1.00
N GLY A 94 5.24 2.91 0.29
CA GLY A 94 6.02 3.58 1.34
C GLY A 94 7.45 3.05 1.44
N ASN A 95 7.60 1.72 1.46
CA ASN A 95 8.89 1.04 1.68
C ASN A 95 9.61 1.50 2.97
N VAL A 96 8.82 1.81 4.00
CA VAL A 96 9.32 2.31 5.29
C VAL A 96 9.55 1.14 6.24
N PRO A 97 10.78 0.90 6.71
CA PRO A 97 11.07 -0.20 7.65
C PRO A 97 10.64 0.18 9.09
N GLY A 98 9.35 0.03 9.37
CA GLY A 98 8.74 0.45 10.63
C GLY A 98 9.35 -0.17 11.87
N GLY A 99 9.75 -1.44 11.79
CA GLY A 99 10.42 -2.13 12.90
C GLY A 99 11.80 -1.55 13.27
N PHE A 100 12.45 -0.83 12.33
CA PHE A 100 13.74 -0.19 12.56
C PHE A 100 13.60 1.30 12.96
N LEU A 101 12.72 2.04 12.27
CA LEU A 101 12.61 3.49 12.49
C LEU A 101 11.73 3.87 13.67
N GLY A 102 10.63 3.15 13.87
CA GLY A 102 9.62 3.52 14.84
C GLY A 102 8.79 4.75 14.44
N ALA A 103 7.74 5.02 15.25
CA ALA A 103 6.76 6.05 14.95
C ALA A 103 7.34 7.47 14.93
N ASP A 104 8.18 7.83 15.91
CA ASP A 104 8.68 9.20 16.08
C ASP A 104 9.53 9.65 14.87
N ILE A 105 10.43 8.78 14.40
CA ILE A 105 11.28 9.07 13.24
C ILE A 105 10.42 9.12 11.98
N TYR A 106 9.48 8.18 11.82
CA TYR A 106 8.55 8.19 10.69
C TYR A 106 7.74 9.49 10.64
N GLU A 107 7.14 9.90 11.75
CA GLU A 107 6.31 11.10 11.83
C GLU A 107 7.08 12.40 11.58
N GLN A 108 8.32 12.45 12.02
CA GLN A 108 9.14 13.65 11.87
C GLN A 108 9.71 13.79 10.46
N PHE A 109 10.21 12.72 9.86
CA PHE A 109 11.06 12.82 8.66
C PHE A 109 10.42 12.27 7.39
N ILE A 110 9.45 11.35 7.48
CA ILE A 110 8.89 10.68 6.30
C ILE A 110 7.43 11.08 6.06
N LEU A 111 6.61 10.99 7.09
CA LEU A 111 5.17 11.24 7.02
C LEU A 111 4.80 12.57 6.35
N PRO A 112 5.49 13.71 6.59
CA PRO A 112 5.11 14.98 5.96
C PRO A 112 5.13 14.94 4.43
N TYR A 113 6.09 14.23 3.83
CA TYR A 113 6.22 14.11 2.37
C TYR A 113 5.21 13.12 1.79
N GLU A 114 5.01 11.99 2.46
CA GLU A 114 4.02 11.00 2.04
C GLU A 114 2.61 11.54 2.18
N LYS A 115 2.32 12.26 3.26
CA LYS A 115 1.05 12.95 3.43
C LYS A 115 0.79 13.96 2.31
N LYS A 116 1.76 14.82 1.98
CA LYS A 116 1.63 15.77 0.87
C LYS A 116 1.30 15.06 -0.44
N TYR A 117 1.89 13.91 -0.69
CA TYR A 117 1.66 13.13 -1.89
C TYR A 117 0.26 12.47 -1.90
N ILE A 118 -0.15 11.92 -0.76
CA ILE A 118 -1.48 11.32 -0.58
C ILE A 118 -2.59 12.40 -0.67
N ASP A 119 -2.38 13.55 -0.02
CA ASP A 119 -3.31 14.68 -0.10
C ASP A 119 -3.50 15.10 -1.57
N PHE A 120 -2.42 15.23 -2.34
CA PHE A 120 -2.49 15.55 -3.77
C PHE A 120 -3.38 14.56 -4.54
N ILE A 121 -3.23 13.25 -4.31
CA ILE A 121 -4.04 12.22 -4.97
C ILE A 121 -5.52 12.39 -4.60
N GLN A 122 -5.80 12.56 -3.32
CA GLN A 122 -7.18 12.63 -2.81
C GLN A 122 -7.88 13.94 -3.17
N GLU A 123 -7.16 15.05 -3.30
CA GLU A 123 -7.66 16.33 -3.82
C GLU A 123 -8.11 16.23 -5.29
N GLN A 124 -7.56 15.29 -6.07
CA GLN A 124 -8.04 14.97 -7.42
C GLN A 124 -9.30 14.08 -7.43
N GLY A 125 -9.86 13.75 -6.26
CA GLY A 125 -11.03 12.87 -6.14
C GLY A 125 -10.73 11.37 -6.25
N CYS A 126 -9.46 10.98 -6.26
CA CYS A 126 -9.02 9.58 -6.36
C CYS A 126 -8.59 9.08 -4.97
N PRO A 127 -9.07 7.92 -4.48
CA PRO A 127 -8.62 7.39 -3.21
C PRO A 127 -7.16 6.90 -3.30
N ALA A 128 -6.38 7.23 -2.27
CA ALA A 128 -5.03 6.69 -2.10
C ALA A 128 -5.07 5.42 -1.24
N VAL A 129 -4.40 4.38 -1.71
CA VAL A 129 -4.10 3.15 -1.00
C VAL A 129 -2.62 3.18 -0.63
N TYR A 130 -2.31 3.27 0.65
CA TYR A 130 -0.93 3.31 1.12
C TYR A 130 -0.41 1.91 1.37
N HIS A 131 0.64 1.54 0.64
CA HIS A 131 1.29 0.24 0.77
C HIS A 131 2.57 0.35 1.58
N ASN A 132 2.63 -0.33 2.71
CA ASN A 132 3.86 -0.51 3.47
C ASN A 132 3.93 -1.91 4.09
N CYS A 133 4.65 -2.82 3.44
CA CYS A 133 4.77 -4.22 3.88
C CYS A 133 5.84 -4.42 4.96
N GLY A 134 5.90 -5.63 5.51
CA GLY A 134 6.86 -6.03 6.53
C GLY A 134 6.46 -5.65 7.95
N GLN A 135 7.39 -5.09 8.72
CA GLN A 135 7.16 -4.72 10.12
C GLN A 135 6.53 -3.33 10.22
N ILE A 136 5.23 -3.29 10.47
CA ILE A 136 4.43 -2.05 10.45
C ILE A 136 3.75 -1.71 11.77
N MET A 137 3.70 -2.63 12.74
CA MET A 137 2.90 -2.42 13.96
C MET A 137 3.26 -1.16 14.73
N SER A 138 4.54 -0.77 14.74
CA SER A 138 5.00 0.49 15.34
C SER A 138 4.45 1.74 14.65
N LEU A 139 4.01 1.64 13.38
CA LEU A 139 3.54 2.75 12.56
C LEU A 139 2.01 2.83 12.42
N VAL A 140 1.28 1.76 12.80
CA VAL A 140 -0.17 1.66 12.59
C VAL A 140 -0.93 2.86 13.14
N GLY A 141 -0.55 3.34 14.35
CA GLY A 141 -1.16 4.54 14.95
C GLY A 141 -0.83 5.84 14.20
N SER A 142 0.29 5.91 13.51
CA SER A 142 0.74 7.08 12.75
C SER A 142 0.07 7.17 11.39
N TYR A 143 -0.38 6.06 10.81
CA TYR A 143 -1.02 6.07 9.49
C TYR A 143 -2.34 6.87 9.43
N LYS A 144 -3.04 7.04 10.56
CA LYS A 144 -4.19 7.96 10.59
C LYS A 144 -3.81 9.43 10.29
N LYS A 145 -2.57 9.84 10.66
CA LYS A 145 -2.06 11.18 10.36
C LYS A 145 -1.69 11.33 8.89
N LEU A 146 -1.39 10.22 8.21
CA LEU A 146 -1.10 10.16 6.79
C LEU A 146 -2.32 10.55 5.95
N GLY A 147 -3.52 10.20 6.41
CA GLY A 147 -4.78 10.55 5.77
C GLY A 147 -5.16 9.67 4.58
N ALA A 148 -4.43 8.59 4.30
CA ALA A 148 -4.80 7.62 3.26
C ALA A 148 -6.14 6.96 3.60
N ARG A 149 -6.99 6.76 2.57
CA ARG A 149 -8.28 6.07 2.74
C ARG A 149 -8.12 4.61 3.10
N VAL A 150 -7.06 3.99 2.62
CA VAL A 150 -6.79 2.56 2.74
C VAL A 150 -5.32 2.35 3.04
N VAL A 151 -4.99 1.41 3.93
CA VAL A 151 -3.61 0.99 4.21
C VAL A 151 -3.48 -0.52 4.02
N GLU A 152 -2.41 -0.93 3.34
CA GLU A 152 -2.06 -2.32 3.03
C GLU A 152 -0.54 -2.57 3.04
N PRO A 153 -0.10 -3.82 3.09
CA PRO A 153 -0.80 -4.98 3.64
C PRO A 153 -0.55 -5.08 5.15
N PHE A 154 -1.49 -5.70 5.86
CA PHE A 154 -1.25 -6.11 7.23
C PHE A 154 -0.75 -7.56 7.23
N SER A 155 0.55 -7.72 6.96
CA SER A 155 1.19 -9.03 6.81
C SER A 155 1.42 -9.70 8.16
N PRO A 156 0.93 -10.95 8.36
CA PRO A 156 1.09 -11.66 9.61
C PRO A 156 2.53 -12.16 9.80
N ILE A 157 2.86 -12.57 11.03
CA ILE A 157 4.11 -13.26 11.34
C ILE A 157 4.15 -14.63 10.61
N PRO A 158 5.26 -15.00 9.95
CA PRO A 158 6.58 -14.37 9.96
C PRO A 158 6.85 -13.40 8.81
N LEU A 159 5.89 -13.12 7.92
CA LEU A 159 6.08 -12.26 6.75
C LEU A 159 6.18 -10.78 7.11
N GLY A 160 5.53 -10.39 8.19
CA GLY A 160 5.55 -9.09 8.81
C GLY A 160 5.47 -9.24 10.33
N ASP A 161 4.92 -8.23 10.99
CA ASP A 161 4.67 -8.25 12.44
C ASP A 161 3.20 -7.97 12.81
N ALA A 162 2.30 -7.95 11.82
CA ALA A 162 0.92 -7.56 12.06
C ALA A 162 0.16 -8.61 12.89
N ILE A 163 -0.35 -8.17 14.04
CA ILE A 163 -1.38 -8.84 14.82
C ILE A 163 -2.70 -8.14 14.50
N LEU A 164 -3.47 -8.71 13.58
CA LEU A 164 -4.63 -8.02 12.98
C LEU A 164 -5.65 -7.56 14.03
N ALA A 165 -5.89 -8.35 15.07
CA ALA A 165 -6.82 -7.97 16.13
C ALA A 165 -6.39 -6.72 16.90
N ASP A 166 -5.08 -6.58 17.15
CA ASP A 166 -4.50 -5.40 17.80
C ASP A 166 -4.52 -4.19 16.85
N ALA A 167 -4.13 -4.40 15.59
CA ALA A 167 -4.14 -3.37 14.57
C ALA A 167 -5.54 -2.76 14.39
N VAL A 168 -6.58 -3.60 14.30
CA VAL A 168 -7.98 -3.15 14.20
C VAL A 168 -8.40 -2.32 15.41
N GLY A 169 -7.93 -2.68 16.62
CA GLY A 169 -8.14 -1.90 17.83
C GLY A 169 -7.47 -0.51 17.80
N ILE A 170 -6.24 -0.44 17.29
CA ILE A 170 -5.49 0.82 17.14
C ILE A 170 -6.13 1.71 16.09
N VAL A 171 -6.50 1.15 14.93
CA VAL A 171 -7.09 1.88 13.80
C VAL A 171 -8.48 2.39 14.12
N ASN A 172 -9.30 1.57 14.77
CA ASN A 172 -10.65 1.91 15.24
C ASN A 172 -11.52 2.65 14.18
N GLY A 173 -11.43 2.23 12.92
CA GLY A 173 -12.20 2.77 11.83
C GLY A 173 -11.66 4.05 11.16
N ASP A 174 -10.50 4.55 11.57
CA ASP A 174 -9.89 5.76 10.99
C ASP A 174 -9.56 5.60 9.48
N TYR A 175 -9.26 4.37 9.05
CA TYR A 175 -9.02 4.01 7.66
C TYR A 175 -9.37 2.54 7.39
N VAL A 176 -9.51 2.17 6.13
CA VAL A 176 -9.73 0.78 5.71
C VAL A 176 -8.45 -0.02 5.84
N ILE A 177 -8.50 -1.13 6.55
CA ILE A 177 -7.40 -2.10 6.57
C ILE A 177 -7.59 -3.08 5.41
N ILE A 178 -6.52 -3.28 4.62
CA ILE A 178 -6.41 -4.46 3.78
C ILE A 178 -5.44 -5.42 4.45
N GLY A 179 -5.96 -6.52 4.95
CA GLY A 179 -5.20 -7.48 5.74
C GLY A 179 -5.12 -8.83 5.08
N GLY A 180 -4.02 -9.48 5.36
CA GLY A 180 -3.48 -10.51 4.56
C GLY A 180 -3.48 -11.90 5.17
N ILE A 181 -3.91 -12.87 4.37
CA ILE A 181 -3.58 -14.25 4.60
C ILE A 181 -2.12 -14.49 4.19
N ASP A 182 -1.38 -15.28 4.99
CA ASP A 182 0.00 -15.66 4.68
C ASP A 182 0.05 -16.44 3.35
N GLN A 183 0.58 -15.78 2.31
CA GLN A 183 0.63 -16.37 0.97
C GLN A 183 1.64 -17.52 0.86
N VAL A 184 2.66 -17.56 1.74
CA VAL A 184 3.70 -18.57 1.72
C VAL A 184 3.31 -19.81 2.53
N ASN A 185 2.97 -19.62 3.80
CA ASN A 185 2.78 -20.74 4.71
C ASN A 185 1.35 -21.29 4.69
N VAL A 186 0.38 -20.47 4.30
CA VAL A 186 -1.03 -20.86 4.24
C VAL A 186 -1.49 -21.09 2.81
N LEU A 187 -1.38 -20.08 1.90
CA LEU A 187 -1.89 -20.26 0.54
C LEU A 187 -1.04 -21.23 -0.30
N GLN A 188 0.28 -21.11 -0.23
CA GLN A 188 1.14 -21.98 -1.06
C GLN A 188 1.34 -23.37 -0.45
N LYS A 189 1.58 -23.45 0.87
CA LYS A 189 2.01 -24.70 1.53
C LYS A 189 0.94 -25.36 2.40
N GLY A 190 -0.14 -24.63 2.71
CA GLY A 190 -1.18 -25.10 3.59
C GLY A 190 -2.15 -26.07 2.94
N THR A 191 -2.89 -26.83 3.75
CA THR A 191 -4.02 -27.64 3.32
C THR A 191 -5.27 -26.77 3.12
N LEU A 192 -6.28 -27.25 2.38
CA LEU A 192 -7.57 -26.57 2.22
C LEU A 192 -8.23 -26.23 3.57
N GLU A 193 -8.10 -27.12 4.55
CA GLU A 193 -8.63 -26.88 5.90
C GLU A 193 -7.91 -25.73 6.60
N GLN A 194 -6.58 -25.63 6.48
CA GLN A 194 -5.80 -24.53 7.02
C GLN A 194 -6.15 -23.21 6.33
N VAL A 195 -6.28 -23.22 5.00
CA VAL A 195 -6.71 -22.03 4.24
C VAL A 195 -8.07 -21.54 4.71
N ARG A 196 -9.06 -22.45 4.80
CA ARG A 196 -10.41 -22.13 5.28
C ARG A 196 -10.39 -21.54 6.69
N LYS A 197 -9.71 -22.22 7.61
CA LYS A 197 -9.64 -21.78 9.02
C LYS A 197 -9.00 -20.38 9.12
N SER A 198 -7.82 -20.18 8.51
CA SER A 198 -7.12 -18.90 8.55
C SER A 198 -7.96 -17.77 7.91
N THR A 199 -8.66 -18.06 6.81
CA THR A 199 -9.53 -17.07 6.17
C THR A 199 -10.65 -16.62 7.12
N ILE A 200 -11.31 -17.55 7.81
CA ILE A 200 -12.38 -17.23 8.77
C ILE A 200 -11.82 -16.40 9.93
N GLU A 201 -10.72 -16.81 10.53
CA GLU A 201 -10.06 -16.10 11.63
C GLU A 201 -9.69 -14.66 11.26
N ILE A 202 -9.14 -14.45 10.06
CA ILE A 202 -8.79 -13.12 9.54
C ILE A 202 -10.05 -12.26 9.32
N MET A 203 -11.11 -12.84 8.73
CA MET A 203 -12.37 -12.13 8.51
C MET A 203 -13.02 -11.73 9.82
N GLU A 204 -13.04 -12.61 10.83
CA GLU A 204 -13.58 -12.32 12.14
C GLU A 204 -12.79 -11.24 12.89
N ALA A 205 -11.46 -11.28 12.81
CA ALA A 205 -10.60 -10.26 13.41
C ALA A 205 -10.75 -8.90 12.71
N GLY A 206 -10.70 -8.91 11.38
CA GLY A 206 -10.67 -7.69 10.57
C GLY A 206 -11.96 -6.86 10.64
N LYS A 207 -13.12 -7.51 10.74
CA LYS A 207 -14.44 -6.83 10.75
C LYS A 207 -14.87 -6.24 12.10
N ARG A 208 -14.08 -6.38 13.16
CA ARG A 208 -14.53 -6.02 14.52
C ARG A 208 -14.84 -4.54 14.71
N ASN A 209 -14.00 -3.65 14.23
CA ASN A 209 -14.07 -2.21 14.55
C ASN A 209 -13.99 -1.29 13.32
N GLY A 210 -14.37 -1.75 12.15
CA GLY A 210 -14.33 -0.89 10.96
C GLY A 210 -14.34 -1.64 9.65
N PRO A 211 -14.18 -0.92 8.54
CA PRO A 211 -14.14 -1.52 7.22
C PRO A 211 -12.85 -2.30 7.02
N PHE A 212 -12.99 -3.50 6.46
CA PHE A 212 -11.91 -4.44 6.23
C PHE A 212 -12.01 -5.08 4.84
N ILE A 213 -10.88 -5.20 4.17
CA ILE A 213 -10.75 -5.95 2.92
C ILE A 213 -9.75 -7.07 3.15
N ILE A 214 -10.10 -8.30 2.79
CA ILE A 214 -9.18 -9.43 2.87
C ILE A 214 -8.46 -9.63 1.54
N GLN A 215 -7.15 -9.85 1.61
CA GLN A 215 -6.31 -10.22 0.47
C GLN A 215 -5.15 -11.13 0.92
N SER A 216 -4.31 -11.57 -0.01
CA SER A 216 -2.98 -12.14 0.32
C SER A 216 -2.09 -11.07 0.96
N ALA A 217 -1.22 -11.45 1.88
CA ALA A 217 -0.35 -10.50 2.57
C ALA A 217 0.68 -9.83 1.63
N ASP A 218 0.95 -10.46 0.49
CA ASP A 218 1.74 -9.93 -0.61
C ASP A 218 1.37 -10.69 -1.90
N PHE A 219 2.19 -10.61 -2.95
CA PHE A 219 1.98 -11.37 -4.19
C PHE A 219 1.85 -12.87 -3.93
N LEU A 220 1.00 -13.54 -4.71
CA LEU A 220 0.93 -15.00 -4.68
C LEU A 220 2.27 -15.60 -5.13
N GLU A 221 2.77 -16.56 -4.36
CA GLU A 221 3.98 -17.28 -4.69
C GLU A 221 3.80 -18.12 -5.96
N TYR A 222 4.89 -18.25 -6.71
CA TYR A 222 4.90 -19.15 -7.85
C TYR A 222 4.56 -20.59 -7.40
N ASN A 223 3.74 -21.28 -8.17
CA ASN A 223 3.18 -22.60 -7.82
C ASN A 223 2.24 -22.63 -6.60
N THR A 224 1.63 -21.52 -6.21
CA THR A 224 0.51 -21.58 -5.27
C THR A 224 -0.61 -22.45 -5.87
N PRO A 225 -1.09 -23.50 -5.17
CA PRO A 225 -2.14 -24.36 -5.69
C PRO A 225 -3.43 -23.58 -5.96
N LEU A 226 -4.02 -23.76 -7.15
CA LEU A 226 -5.23 -23.05 -7.54
C LEU A 226 -6.40 -23.36 -6.59
N GLU A 227 -6.50 -24.62 -6.14
CA GLU A 227 -7.51 -25.05 -5.18
C GLU A 227 -7.43 -24.28 -3.85
N ASN A 228 -6.23 -23.91 -3.40
CA ASN A 228 -6.06 -23.10 -2.19
C ASN A 228 -6.53 -21.67 -2.41
N VAL A 229 -6.28 -21.09 -3.59
CA VAL A 229 -6.77 -19.75 -3.97
C VAL A 229 -8.31 -19.76 -4.06
N GLU A 230 -8.89 -20.78 -4.69
CA GLU A 230 -10.33 -20.94 -4.82
C GLU A 230 -11.02 -21.13 -3.44
N GLU A 231 -10.43 -21.93 -2.55
CA GLU A 231 -10.93 -22.09 -1.17
C GLU A 231 -10.85 -20.77 -0.39
N PHE A 232 -9.74 -20.03 -0.52
CA PHE A 232 -9.59 -18.71 0.07
C PHE A 232 -10.71 -17.76 -0.38
N ILE A 233 -10.88 -17.59 -1.69
CA ILE A 233 -11.88 -16.69 -2.26
C ILE A 233 -13.31 -17.11 -1.84
N SER A 234 -13.64 -18.38 -1.99
CA SER A 234 -14.98 -18.89 -1.69
C SER A 234 -15.31 -18.78 -0.20
N THR A 235 -14.32 -19.00 0.68
CA THR A 235 -14.49 -18.83 2.13
C THR A 235 -14.63 -17.36 2.51
N ALA A 236 -13.83 -16.49 1.94
CA ALA A 236 -13.94 -15.04 2.15
C ALA A 236 -15.32 -14.52 1.74
N MET A 237 -15.81 -14.92 0.57
CA MET A 237 -17.13 -14.52 0.08
C MET A 237 -18.28 -15.02 0.98
N ARG A 238 -18.20 -16.26 1.46
CA ARG A 238 -19.22 -16.80 2.42
C ARG A 238 -19.26 -16.04 3.74
N ASN A 239 -18.14 -15.43 4.15
CA ASN A 239 -18.02 -14.71 5.41
C ASN A 239 -17.97 -13.17 5.22
N ALA A 240 -18.30 -12.64 4.04
CA ALA A 240 -18.19 -11.22 3.72
C ALA A 240 -19.23 -10.34 4.42
N ALA A 241 -20.38 -10.90 4.83
CA ALA A 241 -21.42 -10.13 5.53
C ALA A 241 -20.93 -9.59 6.88
N TYR A 242 -21.28 -8.33 7.16
CA TYR A 242 -21.05 -7.69 8.47
C TYR A 242 -22.16 -8.03 9.44
#